data_d5ac1232fedc76a462e35ef87efcd2a4
#
_entry.id   d5ac1232fedc76a462e35ef87efcd2a4
#
_cell.length_a   1.000
_cell.length_b   1.000
_cell.length_c   1.000
_cell.angle_alpha   90.00
_cell.angle_beta   90.00
_cell.angle_gamma   90.00
#
_symmetry.space_group_name_H-M   'P 1'
#
loop_
_entity.id
_entity.type
_entity.pdbx_description
1 polymer ?
#
loop_
_entity_poly.entity_id
_entity_poly.type
_entity_poly.pdbx_seq_one_letter_code
_entity_poly.pdbx_strand_id
1 'polypeptide(L)'
;MELIITYMALALIVSGICSVLEATLLSTPLSYVTTLETQGAKGASRLKNLKVNIDRPISAILVVNTIANTVGASLVGSQAAKVFDSTGVGILSAIFTLLILLFSEIIPKTIGSCYWRKLAIPASAIIKFLIFITFPLVYIIERLTHLISSGANQVSVSREEVSAMVTVGAEEGVLQKKENKMIQNLLKLDTITAHEIMTPSVVVEMADSSMTLKEFYK
;
A
#
# COMPACT_ATOMS: atom_id res chain seq x y z
N MET A 1 -5.35 -25.83 32.33
CA MET A 1 -4.57 -24.57 32.20
C MET A 1 -3.66 -24.61 30.99
N GLU A 2 -2.85 -25.65 30.78
CA GLU A 2 -1.89 -25.77 29.67
C GLU A 2 -2.56 -25.61 28.29
N LEU A 3 -3.72 -26.26 28.06
CA LEU A 3 -4.45 -26.16 26.80
C LEU A 3 -4.95 -24.75 26.52
N ILE A 4 -5.38 -24.00 27.53
CA ILE A 4 -5.80 -22.60 27.36
C ILE A 4 -4.65 -21.75 26.85
N ILE A 5 -3.48 -21.85 27.53
CA ILE A 5 -2.27 -21.11 27.17
C ILE A 5 -1.81 -21.49 25.75
N THR A 6 -1.86 -22.78 25.42
CA THR A 6 -1.46 -23.27 24.08
C THR A 6 -2.35 -22.70 22.99
N TYR A 7 -3.69 -22.70 23.16
CA TYR A 7 -4.61 -22.14 22.17
C TYR A 7 -4.49 -20.63 22.06
N MET A 8 -4.30 -19.93 23.19
CA MET A 8 -4.03 -18.49 23.19
C MET A 8 -2.74 -18.16 22.42
N ALA A 9 -1.65 -18.87 22.72
CA ALA A 9 -0.36 -18.65 22.06
C ALA A 9 -0.46 -18.93 20.55
N LEU A 10 -1.10 -20.04 20.16
CA LEU A 10 -1.27 -20.38 18.74
C LEU A 10 -2.08 -19.31 17.98
N ALA A 11 -3.20 -18.87 18.57
CA ALA A 11 -4.04 -17.83 17.96
C ALA A 11 -3.25 -16.52 17.81
N LEU A 12 -2.55 -16.07 18.86
CA LEU A 12 -1.74 -14.85 18.85
C LEU A 12 -0.61 -14.91 17.82
N ILE A 13 0.09 -16.03 17.69
CA ILE A 13 1.20 -16.20 16.75
C ILE A 13 0.67 -16.17 15.31
N VAL A 14 -0.37 -16.96 14.99
CA VAL A 14 -0.92 -17.03 13.63
C VAL A 14 -1.50 -15.68 13.22
N SER A 15 -2.30 -15.06 14.07
CA SER A 15 -2.89 -13.74 13.81
C SER A 15 -1.80 -12.66 13.71
N GLY A 16 -0.78 -12.68 14.58
CA GLY A 16 0.34 -11.74 14.54
C GLY A 16 1.14 -11.85 13.24
N ILE A 17 1.41 -13.07 12.76
CA ILE A 17 2.06 -13.26 11.46
C ILE A 17 1.20 -12.66 10.34
N CYS A 18 -0.11 -12.91 10.32
CA CYS A 18 -1.02 -12.33 9.33
C CYS A 18 -0.98 -10.79 9.36
N SER A 19 -0.97 -10.20 10.55
CA SER A 19 -0.89 -8.74 10.72
C SER A 19 0.44 -8.14 10.20
N VAL A 20 1.57 -8.83 10.43
CA VAL A 20 2.86 -8.41 9.83
C VAL A 20 2.81 -8.48 8.31
N LEU A 21 2.27 -9.57 7.75
CA LEU A 21 2.18 -9.76 6.30
C LEU A 21 1.30 -8.69 5.64
N GLU A 22 0.14 -8.40 6.23
CA GLU A 22 -0.78 -7.36 5.78
C GLU A 22 -0.09 -6.00 5.76
N ALA A 23 0.45 -5.57 6.90
CA ALA A 23 1.11 -4.28 7.02
C ALA A 23 2.33 -4.16 6.10
N THR A 24 3.13 -5.21 5.96
CA THR A 24 4.27 -5.25 5.02
C THR A 24 3.81 -5.10 3.58
N LEU A 25 2.78 -5.84 3.17
CA LEU A 25 2.26 -5.77 1.81
C LEU A 25 1.71 -4.40 1.49
N LEU A 26 0.92 -3.80 2.39
CA LEU A 26 0.32 -2.48 2.19
C LEU A 26 1.38 -1.38 2.15
N SER A 27 2.35 -1.40 3.07
CA SER A 27 3.41 -0.40 3.17
C SER A 27 4.47 -0.48 2.07
N THR A 28 4.51 -1.56 1.29
CA THR A 28 5.48 -1.71 0.18
C THR A 28 4.99 -0.92 -1.04
N PRO A 29 5.70 0.14 -1.51
CA PRO A 29 5.31 0.88 -2.71
C PRO A 29 5.55 0.05 -3.98
N LEU A 30 4.70 0.23 -5.00
CA LEU A 30 4.89 -0.45 -6.29
C LEU A 30 6.19 -0.03 -7.00
N SER A 31 6.60 1.23 -6.86
CA SER A 31 7.87 1.76 -7.37
C SER A 31 9.08 0.98 -6.84
N TYR A 32 9.11 0.68 -5.54
CA TYR A 32 10.16 -0.13 -4.93
C TYR A 32 10.18 -1.55 -5.50
N VAL A 33 9.01 -2.17 -5.68
CA VAL A 33 8.90 -3.52 -6.25
C VAL A 33 9.40 -3.57 -7.69
N THR A 34 9.08 -2.55 -8.49
CA THR A 34 9.57 -2.41 -9.87
C THR A 34 11.10 -2.24 -9.90
N THR A 35 11.66 -1.44 -8.99
CA THR A 35 13.12 -1.29 -8.85
C THR A 35 13.80 -2.63 -8.51
N LEU A 36 13.23 -3.40 -7.58
CA LEU A 36 13.75 -4.73 -7.26
C LEU A 36 13.68 -5.69 -8.45
N GLU A 37 12.65 -5.60 -9.27
CA GLU A 37 12.50 -6.43 -10.47
C GLU A 37 13.55 -6.08 -11.53
N THR A 38 13.80 -4.80 -11.79
CA THR A 38 14.84 -4.34 -12.73
C THR A 38 16.25 -4.71 -12.25
N GLN A 39 16.46 -4.80 -10.94
CA GLN A 39 17.71 -5.28 -10.33
C GLN A 39 17.85 -6.82 -10.34
N GLY A 40 16.85 -7.57 -10.82
CA GLY A 40 16.87 -9.02 -10.88
C GLY A 40 16.76 -9.72 -9.52
N ALA A 41 16.22 -9.06 -8.49
CA ALA A 41 16.11 -9.64 -7.16
C ALA A 41 15.19 -10.86 -7.15
N LYS A 42 15.67 -11.98 -6.57
CA LYS A 42 14.89 -13.22 -6.46
C LYS A 42 13.61 -12.98 -5.65
N GLY A 43 12.46 -13.25 -6.26
CA GLY A 43 11.13 -13.06 -5.63
C GLY A 43 10.47 -11.72 -5.92
N ALA A 44 11.13 -10.77 -6.58
CA ALA A 44 10.55 -9.47 -6.96
C ALA A 44 9.33 -9.62 -7.89
N SER A 45 9.41 -10.49 -8.89
CA SER A 45 8.28 -10.78 -9.80
C SER A 45 7.07 -11.35 -9.05
N ARG A 46 7.29 -12.23 -8.05
CA ARG A 46 6.21 -12.74 -7.18
C ARG A 46 5.55 -11.61 -6.39
N LEU A 47 6.37 -10.76 -5.77
CA LEU A 47 5.89 -9.61 -5.01
C LEU A 47 5.12 -8.62 -5.89
N LYS A 48 5.59 -8.38 -7.12
CA LYS A 48 4.91 -7.55 -8.12
C LYS A 48 3.52 -8.07 -8.43
N ASN A 49 3.41 -9.37 -8.71
CA ASN A 49 2.12 -9.99 -9.01
C ASN A 49 1.12 -9.85 -7.83
N LEU A 50 1.60 -9.97 -6.59
CA LEU A 50 0.78 -9.75 -5.40
C LEU A 50 0.37 -8.29 -5.23
N LYS A 51 1.22 -7.33 -5.62
CA LYS A 51 0.90 -5.89 -5.53
C LYS A 51 -0.06 -5.43 -6.63
N VAL A 52 0.07 -5.97 -7.84
CA VAL A 52 -0.83 -5.64 -8.95
C VAL A 52 -2.24 -6.16 -8.69
N ASN A 53 -2.36 -7.37 -8.14
CA ASN A 53 -3.63 -7.99 -7.78
C ASN A 53 -3.79 -8.05 -6.26
N ILE A 54 -3.81 -6.87 -5.61
CA ILE A 54 -3.70 -6.73 -4.16
C ILE A 54 -4.90 -7.31 -3.39
N ASP A 55 -6.08 -7.33 -3.99
CA ASP A 55 -7.31 -7.82 -3.35
C ASP A 55 -7.21 -9.28 -2.93
N ARG A 56 -6.60 -10.10 -3.78
CA ARG A 56 -6.44 -11.53 -3.54
C ARG A 56 -5.56 -11.87 -2.33
N PRO A 57 -4.32 -11.32 -2.21
CA PRO A 57 -3.49 -11.54 -1.04
C PRO A 57 -4.10 -10.95 0.25
N ILE A 58 -4.74 -9.78 0.18
CA ILE A 58 -5.40 -9.19 1.35
C ILE A 58 -6.53 -10.10 1.82
N SER A 59 -7.39 -10.58 0.91
CA SER A 59 -8.48 -11.51 1.24
C SER A 59 -7.96 -12.80 1.88
N ALA A 60 -6.86 -13.36 1.35
CA ALA A 60 -6.25 -14.56 1.92
C ALA A 60 -5.73 -14.35 3.35
N ILE A 61 -5.05 -13.24 3.59
CA ILE A 61 -4.52 -12.87 4.91
C ILE A 61 -5.68 -12.64 5.89
N LEU A 62 -6.70 -11.88 5.47
CA LEU A 62 -7.88 -11.57 6.28
C LEU A 62 -8.64 -12.82 6.69
N VAL A 63 -8.83 -13.76 5.77
CA VAL A 63 -9.50 -15.05 6.05
C VAL A 63 -8.76 -15.82 7.12
N VAL A 64 -7.44 -15.99 6.98
CA VAL A 64 -6.63 -16.73 7.96
C VAL A 64 -6.62 -16.03 9.32
N ASN A 65 -6.47 -14.70 9.31
CA ASN A 65 -6.49 -13.90 10.52
C ASN A 65 -7.84 -14.02 11.27
N THR A 66 -8.95 -13.92 10.55
CA THR A 66 -10.29 -14.05 11.12
C THR A 66 -10.52 -15.45 11.68
N ILE A 67 -10.11 -16.49 10.95
CA ILE A 67 -10.20 -17.87 11.44
C ILE A 67 -9.36 -18.04 12.72
N ALA A 68 -8.11 -17.58 12.72
CA ALA A 68 -7.23 -17.68 13.88
C ALA A 68 -7.83 -17.02 15.12
N ASN A 69 -8.36 -15.82 14.98
CA ASN A 69 -8.97 -15.05 16.08
C ASN A 69 -10.28 -15.71 16.55
N THR A 70 -11.18 -16.07 15.61
CA THR A 70 -12.50 -16.59 15.97
C THR A 70 -12.43 -18.01 16.55
N VAL A 71 -11.72 -18.90 15.86
CA VAL A 71 -11.54 -20.28 16.35
C VAL A 71 -10.69 -20.27 17.61
N GLY A 72 -9.64 -19.49 17.67
CA GLY A 72 -8.80 -19.31 18.86
C GLY A 72 -9.61 -18.87 20.06
N ALA A 73 -10.42 -17.81 19.93
CA ALA A 73 -11.28 -17.32 21.00
C ALA A 73 -12.33 -18.36 21.43
N SER A 74 -12.92 -19.08 20.48
CA SER A 74 -13.90 -20.14 20.78
C SER A 74 -13.25 -21.30 21.56
N LEU A 75 -12.06 -21.75 21.15
CA LEU A 75 -11.33 -22.82 21.84
C LEU A 75 -10.88 -22.40 23.24
N VAL A 76 -10.36 -21.17 23.38
CA VAL A 76 -9.99 -20.62 24.69
C VAL A 76 -11.22 -20.53 25.60
N GLY A 77 -12.32 -19.96 25.10
CA GLY A 77 -13.57 -19.85 25.86
C GLY A 77 -14.14 -21.20 26.30
N SER A 78 -14.14 -22.20 25.41
CA SER A 78 -14.66 -23.54 25.71
C SER A 78 -13.80 -24.27 26.79
N GLN A 79 -12.47 -24.07 26.77
CA GLN A 79 -11.60 -24.63 27.80
C GLN A 79 -11.68 -23.82 29.11
N ALA A 80 -11.85 -22.51 29.03
CA ALA A 80 -12.02 -21.65 30.20
C ALA A 80 -13.28 -22.01 30.99
N ALA A 81 -14.37 -22.29 30.31
CA ALA A 81 -15.64 -22.70 30.93
C ALA A 81 -15.59 -24.04 31.71
N LYS A 82 -14.55 -24.87 31.45
CA LYS A 82 -14.31 -26.09 32.22
C LYS A 82 -13.52 -25.89 33.51
N VAL A 83 -12.86 -24.76 33.65
CA VAL A 83 -11.90 -24.48 34.73
C VAL A 83 -12.36 -23.31 35.61
N PHE A 84 -13.05 -22.36 35.04
CA PHE A 84 -13.50 -21.13 35.69
C PHE A 84 -15.03 -21.04 35.73
N ASP A 85 -15.54 -20.28 36.68
CA ASP A 85 -16.93 -19.83 36.70
C ASP A 85 -17.23 -18.81 35.59
N SER A 86 -18.48 -18.40 35.46
CA SER A 86 -18.92 -17.46 34.43
C SER A 86 -18.19 -16.12 34.49
N THR A 87 -17.88 -15.63 35.71
CA THR A 87 -17.13 -14.38 35.94
C THR A 87 -15.69 -14.52 35.49
N GLY A 88 -15.03 -15.63 35.83
CA GLY A 88 -13.65 -15.95 35.44
C GLY A 88 -13.49 -16.08 33.93
N VAL A 89 -14.46 -16.70 33.24
CA VAL A 89 -14.50 -16.77 31.76
C VAL A 89 -14.59 -15.38 31.15
N GLY A 90 -15.44 -14.49 31.69
CA GLY A 90 -15.55 -13.12 31.24
C GLY A 90 -14.25 -12.32 31.38
N ILE A 91 -13.59 -12.42 32.52
CA ILE A 91 -12.29 -11.76 32.78
C ILE A 91 -11.21 -12.30 31.83
N LEU A 92 -11.11 -13.63 31.68
CA LEU A 92 -10.14 -14.22 30.76
C LEU A 92 -10.37 -13.80 29.31
N SER A 93 -11.63 -13.72 28.87
CA SER A 93 -11.98 -13.25 27.52
C SER A 93 -11.59 -11.80 27.30
N ALA A 94 -11.80 -10.91 28.29
CA ALA A 94 -11.37 -9.52 28.23
C ALA A 94 -9.85 -9.39 28.12
N ILE A 95 -9.12 -10.12 28.96
CA ILE A 95 -7.64 -10.17 28.91
C ILE A 95 -7.17 -10.70 27.56
N PHE A 96 -7.76 -11.77 27.04
CA PHE A 96 -7.38 -12.36 25.75
C PHE A 96 -7.63 -11.37 24.60
N THR A 97 -8.74 -10.65 24.62
CA THR A 97 -9.03 -9.59 23.65
C THR A 97 -7.96 -8.50 23.64
N LEU A 98 -7.52 -8.06 24.82
CA LEU A 98 -6.43 -7.07 24.95
C LEU A 98 -5.09 -7.64 24.43
N LEU A 99 -4.80 -8.91 24.70
CA LEU A 99 -3.61 -9.58 24.16
C LEU A 99 -3.63 -9.67 22.64
N ILE A 100 -4.77 -10.03 22.03
CA ILE A 100 -4.94 -10.03 20.58
C ILE A 100 -4.68 -8.62 20.04
N LEU A 101 -5.33 -7.60 20.61
CA LEU A 101 -5.18 -6.23 20.14
C LEU A 101 -3.72 -5.75 20.18
N LEU A 102 -3.02 -5.97 21.28
CA LEU A 102 -1.64 -5.49 21.46
C LEU A 102 -0.63 -6.36 20.70
N PHE A 103 -0.62 -7.66 20.96
CA PHE A 103 0.43 -8.58 20.49
C PHE A 103 0.16 -9.20 19.14
N SER A 104 -1.09 -9.19 18.67
CA SER A 104 -1.46 -9.78 17.40
C SER A 104 -1.81 -8.74 16.33
N GLU A 105 -2.21 -7.53 16.71
CA GLU A 105 -2.58 -6.48 15.76
C GLU A 105 -1.64 -5.27 15.80
N ILE A 106 -1.60 -4.50 16.91
CA ILE A 106 -0.90 -3.22 16.95
C ILE A 106 0.61 -3.41 16.74
N ILE A 107 1.25 -4.21 17.59
CA ILE A 107 2.71 -4.41 17.54
C ILE A 107 3.13 -5.06 16.22
N PRO A 108 2.52 -6.16 15.73
CA PRO A 108 2.89 -6.78 14.46
C PRO A 108 2.66 -5.86 13.25
N LYS A 109 1.55 -5.11 13.18
CA LYS A 109 1.32 -4.14 12.10
C LYS A 109 2.37 -3.03 12.10
N THR A 110 2.75 -2.55 13.28
CA THR A 110 3.83 -1.56 13.40
C THR A 110 5.17 -2.12 12.91
N ILE A 111 5.51 -3.35 13.30
CA ILE A 111 6.73 -4.02 12.82
C ILE A 111 6.68 -4.19 11.30
N GLY A 112 5.57 -4.65 10.75
CA GLY A 112 5.37 -4.84 9.32
C GLY A 112 5.53 -3.54 8.52
N SER A 113 4.96 -2.45 9.01
CA SER A 113 5.05 -1.14 8.36
C SER A 113 6.42 -0.47 8.52
N CYS A 114 7.11 -0.63 9.66
CA CYS A 114 8.44 -0.07 9.85
C CYS A 114 9.53 -0.82 9.08
N TYR A 115 9.46 -2.14 9.06
CA TYR A 115 10.49 -3.00 8.47
C TYR A 115 10.10 -3.58 7.10
N TRP A 116 9.12 -3.01 6.41
CA TRP A 116 8.59 -3.53 5.16
C TRP A 116 9.65 -3.82 4.10
N ARG A 117 10.72 -2.99 3.99
CA ARG A 117 11.80 -3.20 3.00
C ARG A 117 12.50 -4.55 3.15
N LYS A 118 12.72 -4.98 4.38
CA LYS A 118 13.37 -6.27 4.69
C LYS A 118 12.38 -7.44 4.61
N LEU A 119 11.12 -7.18 4.95
CA LEU A 119 10.08 -8.20 5.07
C LEU A 119 9.35 -8.47 3.74
N ALA A 120 9.37 -7.55 2.76
CA ALA A 120 8.58 -7.64 1.53
C ALA A 120 8.82 -8.94 0.74
N ILE A 121 10.08 -9.32 0.51
CA ILE A 121 10.40 -10.54 -0.24
C ILE A 121 10.00 -11.82 0.52
N PRO A 122 10.41 -12.04 1.80
CA PRO A 122 9.97 -13.22 2.55
C PRO A 122 8.46 -13.26 2.76
N ALA A 123 7.81 -12.12 3.06
CA ALA A 123 6.36 -12.02 3.18
C ALA A 123 5.66 -12.50 1.90
N SER A 124 6.16 -12.15 0.71
CA SER A 124 5.57 -12.58 -0.56
C SER A 124 5.52 -14.11 -0.72
N ALA A 125 6.46 -14.84 -0.13
CA ALA A 125 6.47 -16.31 -0.16
C ALA A 125 5.38 -16.89 0.74
N ILE A 126 5.26 -16.36 1.95
CA ILE A 126 4.26 -16.80 2.92
C ILE A 126 2.86 -16.45 2.42
N ILE A 127 2.65 -15.25 1.89
CA ILE A 127 1.36 -14.83 1.33
C ILE A 127 0.92 -15.75 0.18
N LYS A 128 1.84 -16.12 -0.72
CA LYS A 128 1.53 -17.08 -1.80
C LYS A 128 1.08 -18.43 -1.24
N PHE A 129 1.70 -18.91 -0.17
CA PHE A 129 1.30 -20.13 0.52
C PHE A 129 -0.08 -20.00 1.17
N LEU A 130 -0.38 -18.85 1.82
CA LEU A 130 -1.71 -18.58 2.38
C LEU A 130 -2.79 -18.59 1.28
N ILE A 131 -2.54 -17.92 0.15
CA ILE A 131 -3.47 -17.92 -1.00
C ILE A 131 -3.74 -19.33 -1.47
N PHE A 132 -2.74 -20.21 -1.49
CA PHE A 132 -2.92 -21.61 -1.90
C PHE A 132 -3.84 -22.39 -0.94
N ILE A 133 -3.63 -22.24 0.37
CA ILE A 133 -4.45 -22.91 1.38
C ILE A 133 -5.88 -22.37 1.40
N THR A 134 -6.04 -21.05 1.28
CA THR A 134 -7.35 -20.40 1.36
C THR A 134 -8.05 -20.26 0.01
N PHE A 135 -7.51 -20.87 -1.04
CA PHE A 135 -7.99 -20.75 -2.41
C PHE A 135 -9.52 -20.86 -2.58
N PRO A 136 -10.20 -21.90 -2.01
CA PRO A 136 -11.65 -22.03 -2.19
C PRO A 136 -12.44 -20.87 -1.57
N LEU A 137 -12.01 -20.36 -0.40
CA LEU A 137 -12.66 -19.22 0.25
C LEU A 137 -12.39 -17.92 -0.49
N VAL A 138 -11.12 -17.68 -0.85
CA VAL A 138 -10.71 -16.50 -1.59
C VAL A 138 -11.44 -16.40 -2.93
N TYR A 139 -11.61 -17.51 -3.63
CA TYR A 139 -12.36 -17.53 -4.89
C TYR A 139 -13.83 -17.07 -4.72
N ILE A 140 -14.48 -17.47 -3.63
CA ILE A 140 -15.84 -17.02 -3.32
C ILE A 140 -15.86 -15.50 -3.03
N ILE A 141 -14.91 -15.02 -2.23
CA ILE A 141 -14.79 -13.61 -1.88
C ILE A 141 -14.50 -12.77 -3.13
N GLU A 142 -13.58 -13.19 -4.00
CA GLU A 142 -13.28 -12.51 -5.26
C GLU A 142 -14.55 -12.39 -6.13
N ARG A 143 -15.38 -13.42 -6.21
CA ARG A 143 -16.64 -13.35 -6.95
C ARG A 143 -17.61 -12.34 -6.37
N LEU A 144 -17.75 -12.30 -5.06
CA LEU A 144 -18.61 -11.33 -4.37
C LEU A 144 -18.06 -9.88 -4.54
N THR A 145 -16.75 -9.70 -4.37
CA THR A 145 -16.11 -8.39 -4.54
C THR A 145 -16.26 -7.89 -5.98
N HIS A 146 -16.12 -8.76 -6.96
CA HIS A 146 -16.27 -8.40 -8.38
C HIS A 146 -17.70 -7.96 -8.72
N LEU A 147 -18.72 -8.54 -8.07
CA LEU A 147 -20.11 -8.10 -8.22
C LEU A 147 -20.34 -6.68 -7.66
N ILE A 148 -19.61 -6.30 -6.62
CA ILE A 148 -19.73 -5.00 -5.98
C ILE A 148 -18.85 -3.97 -6.71
N SER A 149 -17.66 -4.36 -7.18
CA SER A 149 -16.64 -3.48 -7.76
C SER A 149 -16.77 -3.29 -9.28
N SER A 150 -17.76 -3.86 -9.94
CA SER A 150 -17.91 -3.81 -11.40
C SER A 150 -18.09 -2.40 -12.01
N GLY A 151 -18.00 -1.33 -11.20
CA GLY A 151 -18.04 0.08 -11.63
C GLY A 151 -16.85 0.93 -11.19
N ALA A 152 -15.92 0.40 -10.41
CA ALA A 152 -14.76 1.17 -9.96
C ALA A 152 -13.63 1.06 -10.99
N ASN A 153 -13.40 2.14 -11.74
CA ASN A 153 -12.21 2.27 -12.57
C ASN A 153 -10.96 2.10 -11.68
N GLN A 154 -10.09 1.18 -12.06
CA GLN A 154 -8.75 1.12 -11.49
C GLN A 154 -8.10 2.49 -11.66
N VAL A 155 -7.74 3.11 -10.55
CA VAL A 155 -7.10 4.42 -10.53
C VAL A 155 -5.76 4.28 -11.23
N SER A 156 -5.71 4.72 -12.49
CA SER A 156 -4.44 4.94 -13.17
C SER A 156 -3.77 6.15 -12.52
N VAL A 157 -2.46 6.07 -12.30
CA VAL A 157 -1.66 7.20 -11.78
C VAL A 157 -1.95 8.44 -12.63
N SER A 158 -2.46 9.50 -12.00
CA SER A 158 -2.78 10.74 -12.71
C SER A 158 -1.52 11.61 -12.89
N ARG A 159 -1.57 12.56 -13.83
CA ARG A 159 -0.47 13.55 -14.00
C ARG A 159 -0.28 14.38 -12.75
N GLU A 160 -1.36 14.69 -12.04
CA GLU A 160 -1.36 15.42 -10.78
C GLU A 160 -0.63 14.65 -9.68
N GLU A 161 -0.82 13.33 -9.59
CA GLU A 161 -0.09 12.48 -8.65
C GLU A 161 1.41 12.43 -8.97
N VAL A 162 1.78 12.33 -10.26
CA VAL A 162 3.20 12.40 -10.66
C VAL A 162 3.80 13.75 -10.29
N SER A 163 3.08 14.85 -10.55
CA SER A 163 3.50 16.21 -10.20
C SER A 163 3.70 16.37 -8.69
N ALA A 164 2.77 15.85 -7.89
CA ALA A 164 2.87 15.86 -6.42
C ALA A 164 4.09 15.05 -5.94
N MET A 165 4.32 13.85 -6.49
CA MET A 165 5.49 13.02 -6.14
C MET A 165 6.82 13.73 -6.43
N VAL A 166 6.91 14.46 -7.56
CA VAL A 166 8.10 15.23 -7.93
C VAL A 166 8.35 16.38 -6.93
N THR A 167 7.27 17.04 -6.49
CA THR A 167 7.36 18.11 -5.49
C THR A 167 7.84 17.57 -4.14
N VAL A 168 7.26 16.47 -3.65
CA VAL A 168 7.69 15.81 -2.42
C VAL A 168 9.16 15.37 -2.52
N GLY A 169 9.59 14.80 -3.66
CA GLY A 169 10.97 14.41 -3.88
C GLY A 169 11.95 15.59 -3.82
N ALA A 170 11.52 16.79 -4.21
CA ALA A 170 12.32 18.00 -4.09
C ALA A 170 12.36 18.54 -2.64
N GLU A 171 11.27 18.43 -1.88
CA GLU A 171 11.20 18.80 -0.47
C GLU A 171 12.06 17.88 0.41
N GLU A 172 12.07 16.57 0.10
CA GLU A 172 12.91 15.58 0.76
C GLU A 172 14.38 15.62 0.32
N GLY A 173 14.74 16.48 -0.64
CA GLY A 173 16.12 16.65 -1.12
C GLY A 173 16.61 15.56 -2.08
N VAL A 174 15.71 14.69 -2.56
CA VAL A 174 16.01 13.66 -3.58
C VAL A 174 16.20 14.30 -4.95
N LEU A 175 15.46 15.38 -5.23
CA LEU A 175 15.54 16.17 -6.44
C LEU A 175 16.01 17.59 -6.14
N GLN A 176 16.82 18.17 -7.04
CA GLN A 176 17.16 19.59 -6.96
C GLN A 176 15.95 20.47 -7.33
N LYS A 177 15.86 21.67 -6.77
CA LYS A 177 14.79 22.63 -7.12
C LYS A 177 14.69 22.92 -8.62
N LYS A 178 15.82 22.91 -9.31
CA LYS A 178 15.90 23.13 -10.76
C LYS A 178 15.30 21.94 -11.53
N GLU A 179 15.58 20.71 -11.10
CA GLU A 179 15.05 19.49 -11.70
C GLU A 179 13.52 19.41 -11.49
N ASN A 180 13.04 19.70 -10.29
CA ASN A 180 11.61 19.80 -10.02
C ASN A 180 10.92 20.77 -10.99
N LYS A 181 11.46 22.00 -11.14
CA LYS A 181 10.89 23.00 -12.04
C LYS A 181 10.87 22.53 -13.51
N MET A 182 11.90 21.82 -13.95
CA MET A 182 11.96 21.26 -15.31
C MET A 182 10.87 20.20 -15.53
N ILE A 183 10.72 19.26 -14.57
CA ILE A 183 9.71 18.20 -14.66
C ILE A 183 8.31 18.80 -14.61
N GLN A 184 8.04 19.77 -13.73
CA GLN A 184 6.76 20.46 -13.64
C GLN A 184 6.40 21.18 -14.95
N ASN A 185 7.37 21.84 -15.59
CA ASN A 185 7.16 22.48 -16.88
C ASN A 185 6.90 21.45 -17.99
N LEU A 186 7.60 20.32 -17.96
CA LEU A 186 7.38 19.24 -18.93
C LEU A 186 5.96 18.65 -18.82
N LEU A 187 5.46 18.46 -17.61
CA LEU A 187 4.10 17.96 -17.38
C LEU A 187 2.99 18.94 -17.86
N LYS A 188 3.32 20.26 -17.92
CA LYS A 188 2.43 21.29 -18.42
C LYS A 188 2.52 21.52 -19.93
N LEU A 189 3.51 20.92 -20.61
CA LEU A 189 3.79 21.21 -22.01
C LEU A 189 2.59 21.01 -22.93
N ASP A 190 1.80 19.96 -22.69
CA ASP A 190 0.61 19.64 -23.50
C ASP A 190 -0.54 20.65 -23.34
N THR A 191 -0.51 21.46 -22.28
CA THR A 191 -1.56 22.46 -22.00
C THR A 191 -1.15 23.87 -22.42
N ILE A 192 0.12 24.10 -22.74
CA ILE A 192 0.65 25.40 -23.15
C ILE A 192 0.18 25.70 -24.58
N THR A 193 -0.51 26.82 -24.75
CA THR A 193 -0.98 27.29 -26.06
C THR A 193 0.05 28.23 -26.70
N ALA A 194 0.04 28.34 -28.03
CA ALA A 194 0.88 29.31 -28.75
C ALA A 194 0.66 30.75 -28.25
N HIS A 195 -0.56 31.07 -27.82
CA HIS A 195 -0.93 32.38 -27.28
C HIS A 195 -0.17 32.73 -25.99
N GLU A 196 0.15 31.73 -25.15
CA GLU A 196 0.86 31.93 -23.88
C GLU A 196 2.37 32.18 -24.06
N ILE A 197 2.93 31.74 -25.19
CA ILE A 197 4.37 31.87 -25.47
C ILE A 197 4.71 32.89 -26.55
N MET A 198 3.72 33.36 -27.30
CA MET A 198 3.93 34.36 -28.33
C MET A 198 4.13 35.75 -27.70
N THR A 199 4.88 36.60 -28.36
CA THR A 199 4.94 38.02 -28.03
C THR A 199 3.68 38.72 -28.52
N PRO A 200 2.84 39.31 -27.63
CA PRO A 200 1.66 40.01 -28.04
C PRO A 200 1.99 41.16 -29.01
N SER A 201 1.17 41.34 -30.04
CA SER A 201 1.40 42.39 -31.04
C SER A 201 1.50 43.82 -30.44
N VAL A 202 0.88 44.03 -29.26
CA VAL A 202 0.92 45.31 -28.53
C VAL A 202 2.31 45.70 -28.01
N VAL A 203 3.22 44.72 -27.84
CA VAL A 203 4.59 44.95 -27.35
C VAL A 203 5.64 44.72 -28.42
N VAL A 204 5.22 44.42 -29.64
CA VAL A 204 6.11 44.29 -30.80
C VAL A 204 6.31 45.67 -31.40
N GLU A 205 7.52 46.20 -31.30
CA GLU A 205 7.88 47.39 -32.05
C GLU A 205 8.09 47.03 -33.52
N MET A 206 7.35 47.67 -34.40
CA MET A 206 7.43 47.44 -35.84
C MET A 206 7.96 48.71 -36.54
N ALA A 207 8.91 48.49 -37.43
CA ALA A 207 9.40 49.55 -38.32
C ALA A 207 8.73 49.43 -39.71
N ASP A 208 8.47 50.55 -40.33
CA ASP A 208 8.06 50.53 -41.71
C ASP A 208 9.18 50.03 -42.61
N SER A 209 8.85 49.26 -43.64
CA SER A 209 9.82 48.67 -44.57
C SER A 209 10.69 49.70 -45.34
N SER A 210 10.22 50.92 -45.37
CA SER A 210 10.92 52.08 -45.99
C SER A 210 11.85 52.83 -45.01
N MET A 211 11.81 52.54 -43.71
CA MET A 211 12.59 53.17 -42.67
C MET A 211 14.05 52.76 -42.74
N THR A 212 14.97 53.74 -42.63
CA THR A 212 16.40 53.46 -42.56
C THR A 212 16.78 53.08 -41.13
N LEU A 213 17.85 52.27 -40.95
CA LEU A 213 18.39 51.86 -39.64
C LEU A 213 18.64 53.04 -38.68
N LYS A 214 19.00 54.23 -39.24
CA LYS A 214 19.26 55.43 -38.47
C LYS A 214 17.99 56.08 -37.93
N GLU A 215 16.87 55.90 -38.58
CA GLU A 215 15.55 56.38 -38.17
C GLU A 215 14.94 55.44 -37.12
N PHE A 216 15.23 54.17 -37.21
CA PHE A 216 14.72 53.15 -36.27
C PHE A 216 15.37 53.26 -34.87
N TYR A 217 16.63 53.64 -34.80
CA TYR A 217 17.38 53.81 -33.54
C TYR A 217 17.27 55.23 -32.92
N LYS A 218 16.31 56.04 -33.34
CA LYS A 218 16.06 57.37 -32.79
C LYS A 218 14.78 57.36 -31.93
#